data_d992ebfc86efa7b08ef11723505647a7
#
_entry.id   d992ebfc86efa7b08ef11723505647a7
#
_cell.length_a   1.000
_cell.length_b   1.000
_cell.length_c   1.000
_cell.angle_alpha   90.00
_cell.angle_beta   90.00
_cell.angle_gamma   90.00
#
_symmetry.space_group_name_H-M   'P 1'
#
loop_
_entity.id
_entity.type
_entity.pdbx_description
1 polymer ?
#
loop_
_entity_poly.entity_id
_entity_poly.type
_entity_poly.pdbx_seq_one_letter_code
_entity_poly.pdbx_strand_id
1 'polypeptide(L)'
;MERARITVFDTTLRDGEQSPGCSMNVHEKLRMAHQLDRLGVDVIEAGFPIASEGDFQAVKGIGAAVRRPIIAGLARACALDIERAWEALKGAARPRIHVFLATSDIHLKYKLRISREQCLEQARGSVRLARSFCNDVEFSPEDATRTDRDFLVQLVQAVVDAGATTVNIPDTVGYTMPAEFGEIIQMLRERVRGIENVVISTHCHNDLGLAVANTMAAIAAGARQVECTINGIGERAGNASLEEIVMAMRVRPDRYPYDTAVASEHLYPASQMLSEITATPVQPNKAIIGRNAFAHEAGIHQDGVLKNPLTYEIMTPQSVGVPDSRLVLGKHSGRHALSLRCEQLGYQFERRELDEVYRKFVVLADQIKNVEDHHLLQLIRETRVQTPRIPLAHVEISPAVIATGTGYAVPAAVERHPLEITLHSAHDHHAEQEDYLWGV
;
A
#
# COMPACT_ATOMS: atom_id res chain seq x y z
N MET A 1 -20.73 16.87 14.92
CA MET A 1 -21.22 15.54 14.56
C MET A 1 -20.02 14.65 14.35
N GLU A 2 -20.01 13.49 14.95
CA GLU A 2 -18.98 12.47 14.72
C GLU A 2 -19.07 12.03 13.25
N ARG A 3 -17.93 11.97 12.57
CA ARG A 3 -17.91 11.53 11.16
C ARG A 3 -18.12 10.03 11.09
N ALA A 4 -18.85 9.57 10.06
CA ALA A 4 -18.99 8.14 9.82
C ALA A 4 -17.63 7.52 9.49
N ARG A 5 -17.35 6.33 10.02
CA ARG A 5 -16.07 5.67 9.87
C ARG A 5 -16.06 4.77 8.65
N ILE A 6 -14.94 4.77 7.92
CA ILE A 6 -14.60 3.78 6.90
C ILE A 6 -13.61 2.77 7.52
N THR A 7 -13.97 1.50 7.43
CA THR A 7 -13.09 0.38 7.81
C THR A 7 -12.03 0.17 6.74
N VAL A 8 -10.76 0.20 7.13
CA VAL A 8 -9.63 -0.08 6.24
C VAL A 8 -9.22 -1.53 6.39
N PHE A 9 -9.44 -2.30 5.34
CA PHE A 9 -9.04 -3.70 5.20
C PHE A 9 -7.77 -3.76 4.37
N ASP A 10 -6.66 -4.15 4.98
CA ASP A 10 -5.38 -4.30 4.28
C ASP A 10 -5.21 -5.75 3.81
N THR A 11 -5.02 -5.93 2.51
CA THR A 11 -4.74 -7.24 1.88
C THR A 11 -3.31 -7.35 1.33
N THR A 12 -2.38 -6.53 1.83
CA THR A 12 -0.95 -6.57 1.43
C THR A 12 -0.36 -7.97 1.60
N LEU A 13 -0.72 -8.67 2.69
CA LEU A 13 -0.20 -10.00 3.03
C LEU A 13 -0.91 -11.16 2.32
N ARG A 14 -1.92 -10.89 1.51
CA ARG A 14 -2.63 -11.90 0.71
C ARG A 14 -2.59 -11.55 -0.77
N ASP A 15 -3.39 -10.56 -1.25
CA ASP A 15 -3.44 -10.15 -2.65
C ASP A 15 -2.16 -9.40 -3.06
N GLY A 16 -1.66 -8.55 -2.15
CA GLY A 16 -0.42 -7.82 -2.38
C GLY A 16 0.76 -8.72 -2.69
N GLU A 17 0.96 -9.77 -1.92
CA GLU A 17 2.09 -10.70 -2.11
C GLU A 17 1.94 -11.62 -3.35
N GLN A 18 0.74 -11.69 -3.95
CA GLN A 18 0.52 -12.40 -5.20
C GLN A 18 1.12 -11.67 -6.40
N SER A 19 1.54 -10.42 -6.22
CA SER A 19 2.34 -9.71 -7.22
C SER A 19 3.67 -10.45 -7.47
N PRO A 20 4.04 -10.69 -8.74
CA PRO A 20 5.32 -11.34 -9.05
C PRO A 20 6.51 -10.64 -8.37
N GLY A 21 7.28 -11.40 -7.59
CA GLY A 21 8.43 -10.90 -6.82
C GLY A 21 8.10 -10.34 -5.42
N CYS A 22 6.83 -10.28 -5.02
CA CYS A 22 6.43 -9.74 -3.72
C CYS A 22 6.10 -10.81 -2.66
N SER A 23 6.34 -12.09 -2.93
CA SER A 23 6.12 -13.16 -1.95
C SER A 23 6.92 -12.96 -0.68
N MET A 24 6.29 -13.19 0.46
CA MET A 24 6.86 -12.98 1.79
C MET A 24 6.90 -14.28 2.60
N ASN A 25 8.00 -14.53 3.31
CA ASN A 25 8.07 -15.62 4.27
C ASN A 25 7.30 -15.30 5.57
N VAL A 26 7.13 -16.30 6.44
CA VAL A 26 6.36 -16.15 7.69
C VAL A 26 6.88 -15.01 8.58
N HIS A 27 8.21 -14.83 8.68
CA HIS A 27 8.80 -13.79 9.51
C HIS A 27 8.56 -12.40 8.91
N GLU A 28 8.67 -12.25 7.60
CA GLU A 28 8.39 -11.00 6.87
C GLU A 28 6.92 -10.61 6.99
N LYS A 29 6.00 -11.58 6.80
CA LYS A 29 4.55 -11.36 7.02
C LYS A 29 4.26 -10.90 8.45
N LEU A 30 4.87 -11.52 9.45
CA LEU A 30 4.68 -11.13 10.85
C LEU A 30 5.22 -9.72 11.13
N ARG A 31 6.40 -9.39 10.60
CA ARG A 31 7.01 -8.05 10.70
C ARG A 31 6.10 -6.99 10.07
N MET A 32 5.57 -7.28 8.88
CA MET A 32 4.64 -6.36 8.20
C MET A 32 3.30 -6.26 8.92
N ALA A 33 2.76 -7.36 9.45
CA ALA A 33 1.52 -7.34 10.24
C ALA A 33 1.62 -6.44 11.49
N HIS A 34 2.75 -6.44 12.17
CA HIS A 34 2.99 -5.51 13.27
C HIS A 34 3.05 -4.04 12.81
N GLN A 35 3.59 -3.77 11.63
CA GLN A 35 3.59 -2.42 11.06
C GLN A 35 2.19 -1.98 10.66
N LEU A 36 1.38 -2.86 10.09
CA LEU A 36 -0.03 -2.61 9.77
C LEU A 36 -0.87 -2.35 11.03
N ASP A 37 -0.58 -3.06 12.12
CA ASP A 37 -1.20 -2.78 13.42
C ASP A 37 -0.84 -1.39 13.95
N ARG A 38 0.44 -0.99 13.87
CA ARG A 38 0.88 0.38 14.24
C ARG A 38 0.26 1.46 13.35
N LEU A 39 0.16 1.16 12.04
CA LEU A 39 -0.50 2.04 11.07
C LEU A 39 -1.97 2.26 11.41
N GLY A 40 -2.60 1.31 12.11
CA GLY A 40 -3.98 1.46 12.56
C GLY A 40 -5.03 0.89 11.62
N VAL A 41 -4.69 -0.01 10.69
CA VAL A 41 -5.69 -0.68 9.84
C VAL A 41 -6.69 -1.47 10.70
N ASP A 42 -7.91 -1.59 10.24
CA ASP A 42 -8.98 -2.25 10.99
C ASP A 42 -8.99 -3.77 10.81
N VAL A 43 -8.62 -4.22 9.61
CA VAL A 43 -8.56 -5.63 9.22
C VAL A 43 -7.24 -5.89 8.51
N ILE A 44 -6.60 -7.02 8.82
CA ILE A 44 -5.43 -7.55 8.11
C ILE A 44 -5.83 -8.89 7.51
N GLU A 45 -5.84 -8.99 6.19
CA GLU A 45 -5.94 -10.29 5.51
C GLU A 45 -4.56 -10.93 5.48
N ALA A 46 -4.37 -11.91 6.36
CA ALA A 46 -3.06 -12.43 6.68
C ALA A 46 -2.52 -13.46 5.68
N GLY A 47 -3.39 -14.00 4.81
CA GLY A 47 -3.01 -14.98 3.79
C GLY A 47 -4.14 -15.90 3.35
N PHE A 48 -3.78 -16.95 2.62
CA PHE A 48 -4.65 -17.99 2.10
C PHE A 48 -4.25 -19.38 2.68
N PRO A 49 -4.78 -19.77 3.84
CA PRO A 49 -4.27 -20.91 4.64
C PRO A 49 -4.23 -22.28 3.94
N ILE A 50 -5.01 -22.47 2.87
CA ILE A 50 -4.99 -23.71 2.09
C ILE A 50 -3.89 -23.71 1.00
N ALA A 51 -3.36 -22.54 0.63
CA ALA A 51 -2.41 -22.41 -0.48
C ALA A 51 -1.08 -23.13 -0.15
N SER A 52 -0.60 -23.03 1.10
CA SER A 52 0.62 -23.70 1.55
C SER A 52 0.66 -23.83 3.07
N GLU A 53 1.57 -24.70 3.57
CA GLU A 53 1.82 -24.77 5.01
C GLU A 53 2.45 -23.46 5.54
N GLY A 54 3.27 -22.78 4.74
CA GLY A 54 3.84 -21.46 5.07
C GLY A 54 2.75 -20.43 5.30
N ASP A 55 1.76 -20.35 4.42
CA ASP A 55 0.61 -19.46 4.56
C ASP A 55 -0.24 -19.78 5.78
N PHE A 56 -0.50 -21.08 6.02
CA PHE A 56 -1.19 -21.50 7.22
C PHE A 56 -0.48 -21.05 8.50
N GLN A 57 0.84 -21.25 8.59
CA GLN A 57 1.62 -20.85 9.76
C GLN A 57 1.71 -19.31 9.88
N ALA A 58 1.78 -18.58 8.79
CA ALA A 58 1.76 -17.13 8.79
C ALA A 58 0.45 -16.59 9.37
N VAL A 59 -0.71 -17.03 8.85
CA VAL A 59 -2.03 -16.63 9.35
C VAL A 59 -2.19 -16.97 10.83
N LYS A 60 -1.80 -18.18 11.23
CA LYS A 60 -1.84 -18.63 12.63
C LYS A 60 -0.94 -17.79 13.53
N GLY A 61 0.30 -17.52 13.11
CA GLY A 61 1.27 -16.71 13.85
C GLY A 61 0.82 -15.26 14.00
N ILE A 62 0.31 -14.64 12.94
CA ILE A 62 -0.24 -13.28 12.96
C ILE A 62 -1.46 -13.21 13.90
N GLY A 63 -2.39 -14.18 13.80
CA GLY A 63 -3.57 -14.25 14.67
C GLY A 63 -3.24 -14.37 16.15
N ALA A 64 -2.12 -15.02 16.49
CA ALA A 64 -1.64 -15.14 17.88
C ALA A 64 -0.94 -13.85 18.36
N ALA A 65 -0.17 -13.17 17.49
CA ALA A 65 0.70 -12.05 17.86
C ALA A 65 -0.01 -10.68 17.79
N VAL A 66 -0.88 -10.47 16.80
CA VAL A 66 -1.55 -9.18 16.55
C VAL A 66 -2.99 -9.24 17.08
N ARG A 67 -3.34 -8.33 17.98
CA ARG A 67 -4.58 -8.46 18.77
C ARG A 67 -5.64 -7.40 18.49
N ARG A 68 -5.26 -6.19 18.03
CA ARG A 68 -6.18 -5.07 17.84
C ARG A 68 -7.03 -5.20 16.58
N PRO A 69 -6.45 -5.40 15.37
CA PRO A 69 -7.22 -5.53 14.14
C PRO A 69 -7.95 -6.89 14.09
N ILE A 70 -8.94 -6.96 13.23
CA ILE A 70 -9.51 -8.23 12.79
C ILE A 70 -8.46 -8.93 11.93
N ILE A 71 -8.27 -10.23 12.15
CA ILE A 71 -7.39 -11.05 11.30
C ILE A 71 -8.27 -11.89 10.40
N ALA A 72 -8.19 -11.63 9.09
CA ALA A 72 -8.92 -12.35 8.07
C ALA A 72 -8.04 -13.40 7.39
N GLY A 73 -8.65 -14.51 7.00
CA GLY A 73 -8.03 -15.54 6.18
C GLY A 73 -8.96 -15.90 5.02
N LEU A 74 -8.38 -15.97 3.81
CA LEU A 74 -9.11 -16.27 2.59
C LEU A 74 -9.47 -17.75 2.50
N ALA A 75 -10.64 -18.07 1.95
CA ALA A 75 -11.12 -19.42 1.69
C ALA A 75 -11.96 -19.46 0.41
N ARG A 76 -11.73 -20.42 -0.47
CA ARG A 76 -12.71 -20.73 -1.53
C ARG A 76 -14.01 -21.23 -0.90
N ALA A 77 -15.11 -21.09 -1.63
CA ALA A 77 -16.43 -21.54 -1.18
C ALA A 77 -16.54 -23.08 -1.15
N CYS A 78 -15.65 -23.76 -0.42
CA CYS A 78 -15.67 -25.20 -0.18
C CYS A 78 -15.27 -25.53 1.27
N ALA A 79 -15.76 -26.67 1.78
CA ALA A 79 -15.60 -27.04 3.19
C ALA A 79 -14.12 -27.11 3.62
N LEU A 80 -13.28 -27.73 2.80
CA LEU A 80 -11.86 -27.95 3.11
C LEU A 80 -11.11 -26.61 3.34
N ASP A 81 -11.35 -25.62 2.49
CA ASP A 81 -10.70 -24.31 2.60
C ASP A 81 -11.20 -23.55 3.83
N ILE A 82 -12.52 -23.56 4.07
CA ILE A 82 -13.15 -22.87 5.20
C ILE A 82 -12.67 -23.47 6.54
N GLU A 83 -12.62 -24.80 6.64
CA GLU A 83 -12.11 -25.50 7.81
C GLU A 83 -10.62 -25.20 8.04
N ARG A 84 -9.81 -25.20 6.96
CA ARG A 84 -8.40 -24.85 7.05
C ARG A 84 -8.17 -23.40 7.48
N ALA A 85 -8.97 -22.47 6.95
CA ALA A 85 -8.94 -21.06 7.35
C ALA A 85 -9.32 -20.91 8.84
N TRP A 86 -10.37 -21.61 9.29
CA TRP A 86 -10.75 -21.59 10.70
C TRP A 86 -9.64 -22.13 11.62
N GLU A 87 -9.02 -23.27 11.25
CA GLU A 87 -7.93 -23.84 12.04
C GLU A 87 -6.75 -22.87 12.21
N ALA A 88 -6.46 -22.05 11.21
CA ALA A 88 -5.44 -21.01 11.31
C ALA A 88 -5.89 -19.81 12.15
N LEU A 89 -7.19 -19.45 12.09
CA LEU A 89 -7.72 -18.23 12.68
C LEU A 89 -8.26 -18.38 14.11
N LYS A 90 -8.59 -19.60 14.56
CA LYS A 90 -9.29 -19.83 15.86
C LYS A 90 -8.53 -19.31 17.09
N GLY A 91 -7.23 -19.04 16.99
CA GLY A 91 -6.42 -18.41 18.04
C GLY A 91 -6.36 -16.89 17.99
N ALA A 92 -6.90 -16.27 16.96
CA ALA A 92 -6.94 -14.82 16.83
C ALA A 92 -7.93 -14.20 17.83
N ALA A 93 -7.64 -12.98 18.29
CA ALA A 93 -8.55 -12.26 19.18
C ALA A 93 -9.85 -11.86 18.49
N ARG A 94 -9.78 -11.54 17.20
CA ARG A 94 -10.88 -11.10 16.36
C ARG A 94 -10.76 -11.77 14.98
N PRO A 95 -11.19 -13.03 14.84
CA PRO A 95 -11.08 -13.77 13.58
C PRO A 95 -12.17 -13.35 12.59
N ARG A 96 -11.85 -13.37 11.29
CA ARG A 96 -12.79 -13.28 10.17
C ARG A 96 -12.47 -14.35 9.14
N ILE A 97 -13.46 -15.09 8.70
CA ILE A 97 -13.33 -15.97 7.54
C ILE A 97 -13.81 -15.19 6.31
N HIS A 98 -12.93 -15.02 5.32
CA HIS A 98 -13.23 -14.37 4.06
C HIS A 98 -13.44 -15.43 2.98
N VAL A 99 -14.68 -15.63 2.56
CA VAL A 99 -15.06 -16.62 1.56
C VAL A 99 -15.23 -15.94 0.20
N PHE A 100 -14.72 -16.55 -0.87
CA PHE A 100 -14.95 -16.06 -2.23
C PHE A 100 -15.42 -17.15 -3.17
N LEU A 101 -16.19 -16.73 -4.19
CA LEU A 101 -16.65 -17.57 -5.29
C LEU A 101 -16.84 -16.71 -6.53
N ALA A 102 -16.31 -17.16 -7.66
CA ALA A 102 -16.51 -16.46 -8.93
C ALA A 102 -17.96 -16.54 -9.42
N THR A 103 -18.50 -15.43 -9.94
CA THR A 103 -19.92 -15.30 -10.20
C THR A 103 -20.28 -14.85 -11.62
N SER A 104 -19.32 -14.29 -12.38
CA SER A 104 -19.57 -13.89 -13.76
C SER A 104 -19.75 -15.09 -14.68
N ASP A 105 -20.57 -14.96 -15.70
CA ASP A 105 -20.88 -16.02 -16.64
C ASP A 105 -19.62 -16.60 -17.32
N ILE A 106 -18.60 -15.77 -17.54
CA ILE A 106 -17.32 -16.22 -18.09
C ILE A 106 -16.61 -17.17 -17.12
N HIS A 107 -16.59 -16.85 -15.82
CA HIS A 107 -15.99 -17.72 -14.82
C HIS A 107 -16.82 -18.96 -14.55
N LEU A 108 -18.14 -18.84 -14.48
CA LEU A 108 -19.03 -19.98 -14.31
C LEU A 108 -18.85 -20.99 -15.45
N LYS A 109 -18.75 -20.51 -16.69
CA LYS A 109 -18.61 -21.35 -17.86
C LYS A 109 -17.24 -21.99 -18.01
N TYR A 110 -16.16 -21.22 -17.88
CA TYR A 110 -14.82 -21.66 -18.27
C TYR A 110 -13.95 -22.10 -17.09
N LYS A 111 -14.10 -21.44 -15.91
CA LYS A 111 -13.31 -21.73 -14.71
C LYS A 111 -13.99 -22.78 -13.82
N LEU A 112 -15.24 -22.56 -13.44
CA LEU A 112 -15.93 -23.42 -12.47
C LEU A 112 -16.76 -24.53 -13.11
N ARG A 113 -17.28 -24.31 -14.33
CA ARG A 113 -18.15 -25.25 -15.06
C ARG A 113 -19.41 -25.63 -14.28
N ILE A 114 -20.03 -24.64 -13.63
CA ILE A 114 -21.27 -24.79 -12.86
C ILE A 114 -22.36 -23.85 -13.39
N SER A 115 -23.61 -24.15 -13.05
CA SER A 115 -24.72 -23.26 -13.35
C SER A 115 -24.83 -22.11 -12.33
N ARG A 116 -25.62 -21.06 -12.64
CA ARG A 116 -25.91 -19.96 -11.69
C ARG A 116 -26.61 -20.48 -10.43
N GLU A 117 -27.49 -21.49 -10.56
CA GLU A 117 -28.17 -22.12 -9.42
C GLU A 117 -27.19 -22.87 -8.52
N GLN A 118 -26.27 -23.62 -9.09
CA GLN A 118 -25.20 -24.30 -8.34
C GLN A 118 -24.29 -23.29 -7.63
N CYS A 119 -23.92 -22.19 -8.29
CA CYS A 119 -23.14 -21.10 -7.72
C CYS A 119 -23.88 -20.48 -6.51
N LEU A 120 -25.18 -20.23 -6.65
CA LEU A 120 -26.00 -19.67 -5.56
C LEU A 120 -26.06 -20.58 -4.34
N GLU A 121 -26.28 -21.89 -4.54
CA GLU A 121 -26.31 -22.86 -3.44
C GLU A 121 -24.93 -23.03 -2.79
N GLN A 122 -23.85 -23.03 -3.56
CA GLN A 122 -22.48 -23.10 -3.07
C GLN A 122 -22.14 -21.86 -2.22
N ALA A 123 -22.48 -20.67 -2.69
CA ALA A 123 -22.27 -19.41 -1.95
C ALA A 123 -23.04 -19.44 -0.61
N ARG A 124 -24.34 -19.79 -0.65
CA ARG A 124 -25.17 -19.90 0.56
C ARG A 124 -24.63 -20.94 1.54
N GLY A 125 -24.25 -22.12 1.05
CA GLY A 125 -23.72 -23.21 1.88
C GLY A 125 -22.40 -22.85 2.54
N SER A 126 -21.49 -22.21 1.79
CA SER A 126 -20.18 -21.82 2.28
C SER A 126 -20.26 -20.75 3.38
N VAL A 127 -21.14 -19.75 3.23
CA VAL A 127 -21.36 -18.74 4.26
C VAL A 127 -21.97 -19.37 5.52
N ARG A 128 -22.95 -20.25 5.40
CA ARG A 128 -23.50 -20.97 6.56
C ARG A 128 -22.47 -21.80 7.29
N LEU A 129 -21.58 -22.49 6.55
CA LEU A 129 -20.49 -23.26 7.12
C LEU A 129 -19.50 -22.32 7.86
N ALA A 130 -19.06 -21.27 7.22
CA ALA A 130 -18.16 -20.30 7.86
C ALA A 130 -18.77 -19.68 9.13
N ARG A 131 -20.07 -19.36 9.08
CA ARG A 131 -20.84 -18.86 10.24
C ARG A 131 -20.93 -19.85 11.40
N SER A 132 -20.85 -21.15 11.13
CA SER A 132 -20.82 -22.16 12.21
C SER A 132 -19.53 -22.14 13.02
N PHE A 133 -18.44 -21.60 12.45
CA PHE A 133 -17.14 -21.45 13.10
C PHE A 133 -16.90 -20.04 13.64
N CYS A 134 -17.30 -19.00 12.89
CA CYS A 134 -16.92 -17.62 13.16
C CYS A 134 -18.13 -16.68 13.07
N ASN A 135 -18.21 -15.71 13.99
CA ASN A 135 -19.29 -14.72 13.98
C ASN A 135 -19.08 -13.59 12.96
N ASP A 136 -17.89 -13.43 12.42
CA ASP A 136 -17.55 -12.43 11.42
C ASP A 136 -17.15 -13.14 10.12
N VAL A 137 -18.01 -13.04 9.10
CA VAL A 137 -17.84 -13.70 7.81
C VAL A 137 -18.01 -12.69 6.70
N GLU A 138 -16.97 -12.54 5.89
CA GLU A 138 -16.98 -11.76 4.66
C GLU A 138 -17.16 -12.66 3.44
N PHE A 139 -17.97 -12.22 2.48
CA PHE A 139 -18.16 -12.93 1.23
C PHE A 139 -17.87 -12.01 0.03
N SER A 140 -17.02 -12.50 -0.89
CA SER A 140 -16.69 -11.84 -2.17
C SER A 140 -17.25 -12.61 -3.36
N PRO A 141 -18.22 -12.05 -4.10
CA PRO A 141 -18.56 -12.54 -5.44
C PRO A 141 -17.43 -12.15 -6.43
N GLU A 142 -16.42 -13.00 -6.59
CA GLU A 142 -15.30 -12.72 -7.50
C GLU A 142 -15.82 -12.38 -8.90
N ASP A 143 -15.25 -11.33 -9.50
CA ASP A 143 -15.68 -10.77 -10.78
C ASP A 143 -17.09 -10.15 -10.76
N ALA A 144 -17.45 -9.52 -9.64
CA ALA A 144 -18.77 -8.93 -9.41
C ALA A 144 -19.14 -7.89 -10.47
N THR A 145 -18.18 -7.12 -10.94
CA THR A 145 -18.41 -6.04 -11.90
C THR A 145 -18.82 -6.53 -13.29
N ARG A 146 -18.41 -7.75 -13.67
CA ARG A 146 -18.82 -8.43 -14.90
C ARG A 146 -19.96 -9.44 -14.70
N THR A 147 -20.42 -9.63 -13.47
CA THR A 147 -21.57 -10.48 -13.18
C THR A 147 -22.86 -9.78 -13.61
N ASP A 148 -23.80 -10.57 -14.18
CA ASP A 148 -25.15 -10.07 -14.49
C ASP A 148 -25.77 -9.40 -13.26
N ARG A 149 -26.33 -8.20 -13.44
CA ARG A 149 -26.79 -7.34 -12.33
C ARG A 149 -27.90 -8.01 -11.48
N ASP A 150 -28.83 -8.68 -12.12
CA ASP A 150 -29.93 -9.35 -11.44
C ASP A 150 -29.44 -10.60 -10.69
N PHE A 151 -28.51 -11.33 -11.29
CA PHE A 151 -27.87 -12.46 -10.63
C PHE A 151 -27.00 -12.02 -9.45
N LEU A 152 -26.25 -10.91 -9.57
CA LEU A 152 -25.47 -10.34 -8.46
C LEU A 152 -26.37 -10.00 -7.27
N VAL A 153 -27.53 -9.36 -7.51
CA VAL A 153 -28.51 -9.05 -6.46
C VAL A 153 -29.01 -10.32 -5.78
N GLN A 154 -29.37 -11.36 -6.57
CA GLN A 154 -29.84 -12.65 -6.03
C GLN A 154 -28.77 -13.33 -5.17
N LEU A 155 -27.51 -13.30 -5.63
CA LEU A 155 -26.40 -13.91 -4.92
C LEU A 155 -26.10 -13.17 -3.61
N VAL A 156 -26.03 -11.83 -3.65
CA VAL A 156 -25.80 -11.02 -2.46
C VAL A 156 -26.94 -11.21 -1.45
N GLN A 157 -28.22 -11.27 -1.91
CA GLN A 157 -29.35 -11.60 -1.03
C GLN A 157 -29.15 -12.96 -0.36
N ALA A 158 -28.73 -13.97 -1.13
CA ALA A 158 -28.56 -15.32 -0.60
C ALA A 158 -27.47 -15.42 0.48
N VAL A 159 -26.36 -14.70 0.33
CA VAL A 159 -25.26 -14.70 1.33
C VAL A 159 -25.59 -13.83 2.54
N VAL A 160 -26.36 -12.74 2.37
CA VAL A 160 -26.90 -11.94 3.47
C VAL A 160 -27.86 -12.79 4.31
N ASP A 161 -28.80 -13.49 3.67
CA ASP A 161 -29.75 -14.40 4.35
C ASP A 161 -29.03 -15.59 5.01
N ALA A 162 -27.86 -15.98 4.52
CA ALA A 162 -27.01 -17.02 5.11
C ALA A 162 -26.17 -16.53 6.31
N GLY A 163 -26.12 -15.20 6.53
CA GLY A 163 -25.49 -14.58 7.69
C GLY A 163 -24.13 -13.94 7.44
N ALA A 164 -23.77 -13.59 6.18
CA ALA A 164 -22.59 -12.77 5.92
C ALA A 164 -22.70 -11.44 6.69
N THR A 165 -21.62 -11.03 7.36
CA THR A 165 -21.53 -9.75 8.08
C THR A 165 -20.98 -8.64 7.21
N THR A 166 -20.22 -9.03 6.18
CA THR A 166 -19.65 -8.14 5.16
C THR A 166 -19.82 -8.78 3.79
N VAL A 167 -20.20 -7.97 2.80
CA VAL A 167 -20.20 -8.35 1.38
C VAL A 167 -19.26 -7.42 0.65
N ASN A 168 -18.20 -7.99 0.12
CA ASN A 168 -17.20 -7.25 -0.65
C ASN A 168 -17.49 -7.34 -2.14
N ILE A 169 -17.39 -6.23 -2.86
CA ILE A 169 -17.70 -6.14 -4.30
C ILE A 169 -16.39 -5.91 -5.05
N PRO A 170 -15.83 -6.97 -5.69
CA PRO A 170 -14.56 -6.83 -6.38
C PRO A 170 -14.71 -6.43 -7.86
N ASP A 171 -13.93 -5.41 -8.25
CA ASP A 171 -13.55 -5.13 -9.63
C ASP A 171 -12.28 -5.94 -9.96
N THR A 172 -12.47 -7.24 -10.14
CA THR A 172 -11.39 -8.23 -10.20
C THR A 172 -10.42 -8.01 -11.37
N VAL A 173 -10.89 -7.45 -12.48
CA VAL A 173 -10.07 -7.19 -13.67
C VAL A 173 -9.78 -5.70 -13.89
N GLY A 174 -10.15 -4.86 -12.95
CA GLY A 174 -9.79 -3.44 -12.93
C GLY A 174 -10.28 -2.64 -14.15
N TYR A 175 -11.48 -2.96 -14.67
CA TYR A 175 -11.97 -2.37 -15.92
C TYR A 175 -13.13 -1.39 -15.74
N THR A 176 -13.69 -1.32 -14.54
CA THR A 176 -14.92 -0.54 -14.26
C THR A 176 -14.61 0.93 -14.18
N MET A 177 -15.52 1.77 -14.65
CA MET A 177 -15.46 3.21 -14.49
C MET A 177 -16.03 3.64 -13.13
N PRO A 178 -15.56 4.75 -12.52
CA PRO A 178 -15.99 5.15 -11.17
C PRO A 178 -17.50 5.34 -11.03
N ALA A 179 -18.17 5.95 -12.00
CA ALA A 179 -19.61 6.12 -11.97
C ALA A 179 -20.34 4.78 -11.99
N GLU A 180 -19.93 3.88 -12.89
CA GLU A 180 -20.49 2.54 -13.01
C GLU A 180 -20.31 1.72 -11.73
N PHE A 181 -19.13 1.81 -11.09
CA PHE A 181 -18.87 1.10 -9.84
C PHE A 181 -19.74 1.64 -8.70
N GLY A 182 -19.91 2.97 -8.63
CA GLY A 182 -20.85 3.61 -7.69
C GLY A 182 -22.30 3.15 -7.88
N GLU A 183 -22.75 3.02 -9.14
CA GLU A 183 -24.09 2.53 -9.48
C GLU A 183 -24.31 1.07 -9.01
N ILE A 184 -23.30 0.21 -9.08
CA ILE A 184 -23.38 -1.15 -8.55
C ILE A 184 -23.65 -1.14 -7.05
N ILE A 185 -22.90 -0.35 -6.30
CA ILE A 185 -23.07 -0.24 -4.84
C ILE A 185 -24.45 0.29 -4.50
N GLN A 186 -24.88 1.33 -5.20
CA GLN A 186 -26.22 1.90 -5.00
C GLN A 186 -27.32 0.88 -5.30
N MET A 187 -27.22 0.18 -6.43
CA MET A 187 -28.17 -0.87 -6.82
C MET A 187 -28.29 -1.98 -5.75
N LEU A 188 -27.19 -2.43 -5.17
CA LEU A 188 -27.21 -3.44 -4.10
C LEU A 188 -27.89 -2.90 -2.85
N ARG A 189 -27.61 -1.67 -2.47
CA ARG A 189 -28.25 -1.01 -1.32
C ARG A 189 -29.76 -0.84 -1.49
N GLU A 190 -30.23 -0.62 -2.70
CA GLU A 190 -31.66 -0.44 -3.00
C GLU A 190 -32.42 -1.76 -3.13
N ARG A 191 -31.76 -2.81 -3.65
CA ARG A 191 -32.45 -4.03 -4.06
C ARG A 191 -32.25 -5.23 -3.13
N VAL A 192 -31.24 -5.24 -2.29
CA VAL A 192 -30.96 -6.33 -1.34
C VAL A 192 -31.59 -6.02 0.02
N ARG A 193 -32.49 -6.87 0.46
CA ARG A 193 -33.16 -6.71 1.77
C ARG A 193 -32.20 -7.05 2.91
N GLY A 194 -32.21 -6.25 3.96
CA GLY A 194 -31.34 -6.45 5.13
C GLY A 194 -29.89 -5.98 4.94
N ILE A 195 -29.57 -5.40 3.78
CA ILE A 195 -28.22 -4.91 3.46
C ILE A 195 -27.77 -3.76 4.39
N GLU A 196 -28.72 -3.06 4.99
CA GLU A 196 -28.45 -2.00 5.99
C GLU A 196 -27.79 -2.51 7.27
N ASN A 197 -27.87 -3.83 7.52
CA ASN A 197 -27.24 -4.51 8.66
C ASN A 197 -25.92 -5.20 8.29
N VAL A 198 -25.48 -5.08 7.03
CA VAL A 198 -24.28 -5.72 6.48
C VAL A 198 -23.34 -4.64 5.97
N VAL A 199 -22.05 -4.80 6.20
CA VAL A 199 -21.05 -3.89 5.67
C VAL A 199 -20.87 -4.17 4.17
N ILE A 200 -21.02 -3.15 3.33
CA ILE A 200 -20.59 -3.24 1.94
C ILE A 200 -19.13 -2.83 1.87
N SER A 201 -18.30 -3.72 1.38
CA SER A 201 -16.88 -3.54 1.10
C SER A 201 -16.63 -3.36 -0.40
N THR A 202 -15.49 -2.82 -0.75
CA THR A 202 -15.04 -2.66 -2.13
C THR A 202 -13.59 -3.11 -2.27
N HIS A 203 -13.31 -3.84 -3.35
CA HIS A 203 -11.97 -4.29 -3.75
C HIS A 203 -11.75 -3.96 -5.22
N CYS A 204 -10.72 -3.18 -5.54
CA CYS A 204 -10.51 -2.71 -6.91
C CYS A 204 -9.08 -2.98 -7.36
N HIS A 205 -8.93 -3.69 -8.50
CA HIS A 205 -7.67 -3.78 -9.23
C HIS A 205 -7.44 -2.54 -10.10
N ASN A 206 -6.17 -2.32 -10.47
CA ASN A 206 -5.70 -1.04 -11.02
C ASN A 206 -5.32 -1.12 -12.51
N ASP A 207 -5.87 -2.06 -13.27
CA ASP A 207 -5.49 -2.32 -14.66
C ASP A 207 -5.68 -1.10 -15.58
N LEU A 208 -6.71 -0.31 -15.32
CA LEU A 208 -6.95 0.98 -16.02
C LEU A 208 -6.43 2.19 -15.24
N GLY A 209 -5.74 2.02 -14.10
CA GLY A 209 -5.29 3.12 -13.24
C GLY A 209 -6.43 3.79 -12.46
N LEU A 210 -7.56 3.12 -12.26
CA LEU A 210 -8.77 3.69 -11.67
C LEU A 210 -9.14 3.09 -10.30
N ALA A 211 -8.34 2.20 -9.74
CA ALA A 211 -8.69 1.47 -8.51
C ALA A 211 -9.06 2.41 -7.36
N VAL A 212 -8.25 3.43 -7.09
CA VAL A 212 -8.54 4.41 -6.03
C VAL A 212 -9.80 5.23 -6.36
N ALA A 213 -9.96 5.65 -7.62
CA ALA A 213 -11.13 6.40 -8.04
C ALA A 213 -12.43 5.58 -7.90
N ASN A 214 -12.40 4.29 -8.27
CA ASN A 214 -13.52 3.36 -8.11
C ASN A 214 -13.85 3.18 -6.62
N THR A 215 -12.84 2.95 -5.77
CA THR A 215 -13.01 2.84 -4.32
C THR A 215 -13.66 4.10 -3.73
N MET A 216 -13.20 5.28 -4.12
CA MET A 216 -13.78 6.54 -3.64
C MET A 216 -15.23 6.73 -4.12
N ALA A 217 -15.55 6.34 -5.36
CA ALA A 217 -16.93 6.35 -5.85
C ALA A 217 -17.83 5.39 -5.06
N ALA A 218 -17.34 4.20 -4.72
CA ALA A 218 -18.07 3.24 -3.89
C ALA A 218 -18.33 3.77 -2.47
N ILE A 219 -17.36 4.44 -1.84
CA ILE A 219 -17.56 5.11 -0.54
C ILE A 219 -18.69 6.14 -0.64
N ALA A 220 -18.66 6.98 -1.68
CA ALA A 220 -19.71 7.98 -1.92
C ALA A 220 -21.08 7.34 -2.13
N ALA A 221 -21.13 6.17 -2.78
CA ALA A 221 -22.35 5.40 -3.01
C ALA A 221 -22.82 4.59 -1.79
N GLY A 222 -22.01 4.47 -0.74
CA GLY A 222 -22.42 3.86 0.54
C GLY A 222 -21.61 2.66 1.00
N ALA A 223 -20.50 2.30 0.36
CA ALA A 223 -19.55 1.35 0.92
C ALA A 223 -18.95 1.90 2.23
N ARG A 224 -18.67 1.00 3.19
CA ARG A 224 -18.13 1.37 4.51
C ARG A 224 -16.90 0.57 4.90
N GLN A 225 -16.45 -0.35 4.05
CA GLN A 225 -15.15 -0.99 4.12
C GLN A 225 -14.46 -0.84 2.76
N VAL A 226 -13.13 -0.68 2.78
CA VAL A 226 -12.29 -0.62 1.58
C VAL A 226 -11.14 -1.62 1.72
N GLU A 227 -11.03 -2.52 0.76
CA GLU A 227 -9.85 -3.38 0.62
C GLU A 227 -8.80 -2.65 -0.20
N CYS A 228 -7.59 -2.63 0.29
CA CYS A 228 -6.47 -1.93 -0.31
C CYS A 228 -5.14 -2.55 0.10
N THR A 229 -4.05 -2.11 -0.50
CA THR A 229 -2.70 -2.58 -0.15
C THR A 229 -1.76 -1.40 0.03
N ILE A 230 -0.73 -1.60 0.86
CA ILE A 230 0.40 -0.66 0.92
C ILE A 230 1.04 -0.58 -0.47
N ASN A 231 1.34 0.63 -0.93
CA ASN A 231 1.91 0.94 -2.24
C ASN A 231 1.02 0.55 -3.44
N GLY A 232 -0.18 0.02 -3.21
CA GLY A 232 -1.04 -0.49 -4.25
C GLY A 232 -0.51 -1.78 -4.91
N ILE A 233 0.34 -2.56 -4.24
CA ILE A 233 0.84 -3.83 -4.80
C ILE A 233 -0.29 -4.86 -4.96
N GLY A 234 -0.12 -5.81 -5.87
CA GLY A 234 -1.08 -6.89 -6.14
C GLY A 234 -0.94 -7.46 -7.53
N GLU A 235 -1.81 -8.39 -7.87
CA GLU A 235 -1.85 -9.00 -9.18
C GLU A 235 -1.87 -7.97 -10.32
N ARG A 236 -1.17 -8.24 -11.42
CA ARG A 236 -1.07 -7.44 -12.64
C ARG A 236 -0.64 -6.00 -12.38
N ALA A 237 -1.56 -5.02 -12.46
CA ALA A 237 -1.28 -3.60 -12.20
C ALA A 237 -1.47 -3.19 -10.72
N GLY A 238 -1.80 -4.15 -9.85
CA GLY A 238 -1.97 -3.95 -8.42
C GLY A 238 -3.39 -3.61 -7.99
N ASN A 239 -3.52 -3.21 -6.73
CA ASN A 239 -4.75 -2.86 -6.03
C ASN A 239 -4.90 -1.35 -5.82
N ALA A 240 -6.02 -0.95 -5.25
CA ALA A 240 -6.18 0.40 -4.72
C ALA A 240 -5.14 0.67 -3.61
N SER A 241 -4.44 1.79 -3.71
CA SER A 241 -3.40 2.17 -2.74
C SER A 241 -4.00 2.67 -1.43
N LEU A 242 -3.64 2.08 -0.31
CA LEU A 242 -4.10 2.45 1.03
C LEU A 242 -3.81 3.92 1.34
N GLU A 243 -2.57 4.35 1.10
CA GLU A 243 -2.11 5.72 1.37
C GLU A 243 -2.89 6.77 0.59
N GLU A 244 -3.27 6.46 -0.66
CA GLU A 244 -4.01 7.38 -1.51
C GLU A 244 -5.47 7.52 -1.05
N ILE A 245 -6.13 6.43 -0.69
CA ILE A 245 -7.51 6.42 -0.17
C ILE A 245 -7.58 7.22 1.14
N VAL A 246 -6.70 6.90 2.09
CA VAL A 246 -6.69 7.52 3.42
C VAL A 246 -6.43 9.02 3.31
N MET A 247 -5.43 9.42 2.53
CA MET A 247 -5.08 10.82 2.39
C MET A 247 -6.09 11.61 1.57
N ALA A 248 -6.75 11.01 0.57
CA ALA A 248 -7.85 11.66 -0.16
C ALA A 248 -8.99 12.05 0.79
N MET A 249 -9.41 11.17 1.70
CA MET A 249 -10.43 11.48 2.71
C MET A 249 -9.94 12.53 3.71
N ARG A 250 -8.70 12.43 4.17
CA ARG A 250 -8.12 13.34 5.16
C ARG A 250 -7.95 14.77 4.63
N VAL A 251 -7.52 14.91 3.38
CA VAL A 251 -7.29 16.22 2.73
C VAL A 251 -8.59 16.84 2.22
N ARG A 252 -9.58 16.01 1.85
CA ARG A 252 -10.85 16.49 1.28
C ARG A 252 -12.07 16.10 2.16
N PRO A 253 -12.06 16.48 3.45
CA PRO A 253 -13.20 16.20 4.35
C PRO A 253 -14.48 16.94 3.93
N ASP A 254 -14.36 17.96 3.09
CA ASP A 254 -15.48 18.69 2.47
C ASP A 254 -16.26 17.81 1.48
N ARG A 255 -15.59 16.86 0.83
CA ARG A 255 -16.17 15.93 -0.14
C ARG A 255 -16.41 14.54 0.44
N TYR A 256 -15.53 14.11 1.30
CA TYR A 256 -15.57 12.80 1.96
C TYR A 256 -15.56 12.99 3.48
N PRO A 257 -16.75 13.28 4.08
CA PRO A 257 -16.89 13.55 5.50
C PRO A 257 -16.80 12.26 6.33
N TYR A 258 -15.83 11.43 6.04
CA TYR A 258 -15.56 10.16 6.70
C TYR A 258 -14.23 10.21 7.44
N ASP A 259 -14.06 9.27 8.38
CA ASP A 259 -12.82 9.11 9.13
C ASP A 259 -12.33 7.66 9.09
N THR A 260 -11.04 7.46 9.35
CA THR A 260 -10.41 6.14 9.46
C THR A 260 -9.61 6.06 10.75
N ALA A 261 -9.24 4.84 11.17
CA ALA A 261 -8.34 4.65 12.31
C ALA A 261 -6.86 4.78 11.93
N VAL A 262 -6.56 5.00 10.64
CA VAL A 262 -5.19 5.01 10.15
C VAL A 262 -4.44 6.24 10.65
N ALA A 263 -3.32 6.00 11.34
CA ALA A 263 -2.34 7.00 11.75
C ALA A 263 -1.42 7.30 10.57
N SER A 264 -1.74 8.38 9.83
CA SER A 264 -1.11 8.64 8.53
C SER A 264 0.40 8.85 8.59
N GLU A 265 0.97 9.26 9.73
CA GLU A 265 2.40 9.36 9.99
C GLU A 265 3.15 8.02 9.90
N HIS A 266 2.42 6.90 9.86
CA HIS A 266 2.99 5.56 9.65
C HIS A 266 2.89 5.07 8.19
N LEU A 267 2.34 5.87 7.26
CA LEU A 267 2.22 5.49 5.85
C LEU A 267 3.58 5.32 5.18
N TYR A 268 4.44 6.32 5.27
CA TYR A 268 5.78 6.24 4.69
C TYR A 268 6.65 5.13 5.32
N PRO A 269 6.71 4.96 6.66
CA PRO A 269 7.39 3.82 7.26
C PRO A 269 6.86 2.45 6.79
N ALA A 270 5.54 2.29 6.61
CA ALA A 270 4.97 1.05 6.08
C ALA A 270 5.38 0.79 4.63
N SER A 271 5.34 1.83 3.79
CA SER A 271 5.79 1.77 2.40
C SER A 271 7.28 1.40 2.28
N GLN A 272 8.14 1.99 3.11
CA GLN A 272 9.57 1.68 3.11
C GLN A 272 9.82 0.23 3.56
N MET A 273 9.17 -0.22 4.63
CA MET A 273 9.29 -1.60 5.11
C MET A 273 8.86 -2.62 4.04
N LEU A 274 7.75 -2.36 3.34
CA LEU A 274 7.29 -3.24 2.27
C LEU A 274 8.29 -3.26 1.11
N SER A 275 8.81 -2.10 0.70
CA SER A 275 9.82 -1.99 -0.37
C SER A 275 11.12 -2.71 -0.02
N GLU A 276 11.54 -2.69 1.26
CA GLU A 276 12.70 -3.46 1.75
C GLU A 276 12.44 -4.97 1.68
N ILE A 277 11.27 -5.42 2.17
CA ILE A 277 10.91 -6.85 2.22
C ILE A 277 10.81 -7.43 0.81
N THR A 278 10.14 -6.74 -0.10
CA THR A 278 9.86 -7.23 -1.46
C THR A 278 10.95 -6.87 -2.48
N ALA A 279 11.95 -6.08 -2.09
CA ALA A 279 12.94 -5.48 -3.00
C ALA A 279 12.30 -4.72 -4.19
N THR A 280 11.06 -4.27 -4.02
CA THR A 280 10.28 -3.56 -5.04
C THR A 280 10.08 -2.10 -4.60
N PRO A 281 10.94 -1.16 -5.05
CA PRO A 281 10.81 0.24 -4.70
C PRO A 281 9.60 0.88 -5.40
N VAL A 282 8.96 1.82 -4.73
CA VAL A 282 7.90 2.61 -5.34
C VAL A 282 8.46 3.57 -6.40
N GLN A 283 7.64 3.91 -7.38
CA GLN A 283 8.00 4.93 -8.37
C GLN A 283 8.32 6.27 -7.69
N PRO A 284 9.32 7.02 -8.16
CA PRO A 284 9.67 8.31 -7.57
C PRO A 284 8.52 9.30 -7.46
N ASN A 285 7.60 9.28 -8.41
CA ASN A 285 6.40 10.12 -8.47
C ASN A 285 5.15 9.45 -7.90
N LYS A 286 5.28 8.34 -7.16
CA LYS A 286 4.13 7.72 -6.47
C LYS A 286 3.48 8.76 -5.56
N ALA A 287 2.17 8.87 -5.67
CA ALA A 287 1.41 9.79 -4.84
C ALA A 287 1.65 9.49 -3.33
N ILE A 288 1.62 10.50 -2.50
CA ILE A 288 1.74 10.49 -1.05
C ILE A 288 3.14 10.11 -0.52
N ILE A 289 3.75 9.01 -1.01
CA ILE A 289 4.93 8.38 -0.39
C ILE A 289 6.14 8.27 -1.33
N GLY A 290 6.01 8.65 -2.60
CA GLY A 290 7.12 8.68 -3.54
C GLY A 290 8.15 9.75 -3.16
N ARG A 291 9.43 9.51 -3.48
CA ARG A 291 10.53 10.46 -3.13
C ARG A 291 10.34 11.87 -3.70
N ASN A 292 9.54 12.02 -4.77
CA ASN A 292 9.25 13.30 -5.41
C ASN A 292 7.94 13.92 -4.91
N ALA A 293 7.16 13.24 -4.07
CA ALA A 293 5.86 13.74 -3.61
C ALA A 293 5.96 15.09 -2.86
N PHE A 294 7.12 15.35 -2.23
CA PHE A 294 7.43 16.57 -1.50
C PHE A 294 8.75 17.22 -2.01
N ALA A 295 9.05 17.04 -3.30
CA ALA A 295 10.24 17.60 -3.92
C ALA A 295 9.85 18.66 -4.96
N HIS A 296 10.46 19.83 -4.86
CA HIS A 296 10.25 20.94 -5.77
C HIS A 296 11.57 21.33 -6.45
N GLU A 297 11.62 21.29 -7.78
CA GLU A 297 12.78 21.68 -8.58
C GLU A 297 12.56 22.99 -9.33
N ALA A 298 11.32 23.22 -9.84
CA ALA A 298 11.01 24.45 -10.60
C ALA A 298 11.07 25.69 -9.72
N GLY A 299 11.85 26.70 -10.16
CA GLY A 299 12.09 27.92 -9.37
C GLY A 299 10.81 28.65 -8.93
N ILE A 300 9.77 28.67 -9.76
CA ILE A 300 8.46 29.28 -9.41
C ILE A 300 7.81 28.51 -8.27
N HIS A 301 7.84 27.17 -8.30
CA HIS A 301 7.29 26.34 -7.23
C HIS A 301 8.11 26.48 -5.95
N GLN A 302 9.43 26.44 -6.05
CA GLN A 302 10.34 26.64 -4.92
C GLN A 302 10.10 27.98 -4.22
N ASP A 303 10.01 29.08 -4.99
CA ASP A 303 9.73 30.41 -4.43
C ASP A 303 8.36 30.47 -3.74
N GLY A 304 7.33 29.82 -4.34
CA GLY A 304 6.01 29.72 -3.75
C GLY A 304 6.03 28.96 -2.41
N VAL A 305 6.61 27.77 -2.37
CA VAL A 305 6.69 26.95 -1.16
C VAL A 305 7.49 27.61 -0.06
N LEU A 306 8.60 28.28 -0.40
CA LEU A 306 9.41 29.02 0.57
C LEU A 306 8.67 30.20 1.20
N LYS A 307 7.75 30.83 0.46
CA LYS A 307 6.89 31.91 0.99
C LYS A 307 5.73 31.34 1.81
N ASN A 308 5.08 30.32 1.33
CA ASN A 308 4.02 29.60 2.03
C ASN A 308 3.85 28.20 1.41
N PRO A 309 4.11 27.11 2.16
CA PRO A 309 3.95 25.73 1.66
C PRO A 309 2.56 25.47 1.04
N LEU A 310 1.50 26.07 1.56
CA LEU A 310 0.12 25.89 1.07
C LEU A 310 -0.08 26.36 -0.38
N THR A 311 0.90 27.03 -1.00
CA THR A 311 0.81 27.40 -2.41
C THR A 311 0.85 26.21 -3.36
N TYR A 312 1.52 25.13 -2.96
CA TYR A 312 1.71 23.91 -3.77
C TYR A 312 1.56 22.60 -2.98
N GLU A 313 1.46 22.65 -1.66
CA GLU A 313 1.34 21.47 -0.80
C GLU A 313 -0.07 21.40 -0.20
N ILE A 314 -0.75 20.26 -0.43
CA ILE A 314 -2.07 19.95 0.16
C ILE A 314 -1.96 19.17 1.47
N MET A 315 -0.75 18.76 1.83
CA MET A 315 -0.39 18.01 3.04
C MET A 315 1.09 18.26 3.33
N THR A 316 1.51 18.06 4.58
CA THR A 316 2.92 18.21 4.95
C THR A 316 3.64 16.86 4.90
N PRO A 317 4.96 16.81 4.66
CA PRO A 317 5.75 15.58 4.71
C PRO A 317 5.53 14.81 6.01
N GLN A 318 5.58 15.49 7.15
CA GLN A 318 5.43 14.91 8.49
C GLN A 318 4.05 14.26 8.68
N SER A 319 3.00 14.80 8.03
CA SER A 319 1.64 14.25 8.13
C SER A 319 1.51 12.84 7.56
N VAL A 320 2.48 12.39 6.77
CA VAL A 320 2.55 11.05 6.18
C VAL A 320 3.80 10.27 6.61
N GLY A 321 4.59 10.83 7.52
CA GLY A 321 5.80 10.20 8.08
C GLY A 321 7.07 10.36 7.24
N VAL A 322 7.05 11.24 6.24
CA VAL A 322 8.25 11.64 5.51
C VAL A 322 9.02 12.65 6.37
N PRO A 323 10.32 12.47 6.64
CA PRO A 323 11.06 13.31 7.58
C PRO A 323 11.05 14.79 7.21
N ASP A 324 11.36 15.11 5.94
CA ASP A 324 11.46 16.49 5.47
C ASP A 324 11.11 16.62 3.98
N SER A 325 10.65 17.82 3.57
CA SER A 325 10.58 18.20 2.16
C SER A 325 11.98 18.44 1.60
N ARG A 326 12.23 18.05 0.36
CA ARG A 326 13.53 18.23 -0.30
C ARG A 326 13.46 19.30 -1.36
N LEU A 327 14.25 20.37 -1.19
CA LEU A 327 14.59 21.26 -2.29
C LEU A 327 15.65 20.55 -3.16
N VAL A 328 15.22 20.08 -4.31
CA VAL A 328 16.12 19.47 -5.30
C VAL A 328 16.66 20.59 -6.17
N LEU A 329 17.98 20.72 -6.24
CA LEU A 329 18.63 21.67 -7.14
C LEU A 329 18.89 21.00 -8.49
N GLY A 330 18.39 21.62 -9.54
CA GLY A 330 18.53 21.15 -10.92
C GLY A 330 18.35 22.28 -11.91
N LYS A 331 18.21 21.94 -13.19
CA LYS A 331 18.15 22.86 -14.32
C LYS A 331 17.11 23.98 -14.17
N HIS A 332 16.00 23.71 -13.48
CA HIS A 332 14.87 24.64 -13.35
C HIS A 332 14.88 25.41 -12.02
N SER A 333 15.89 25.21 -11.17
CA SER A 333 15.98 25.88 -9.87
C SER A 333 16.33 27.35 -10.02
N GLY A 334 15.62 28.19 -9.25
CA GLY A 334 15.86 29.63 -9.23
C GLY A 334 16.99 30.06 -8.30
N ARG A 335 17.39 31.36 -8.39
CA ARG A 335 18.42 31.98 -7.51
C ARG A 335 18.09 31.86 -6.05
N HIS A 336 16.81 31.99 -5.67
CA HIS A 336 16.36 31.91 -4.27
C HIS A 336 16.63 30.53 -3.64
N ALA A 337 16.30 29.45 -4.37
CA ALA A 337 16.59 28.10 -3.89
C ALA A 337 18.09 27.82 -3.79
N LEU A 338 18.88 28.30 -4.77
CA LEU A 338 20.33 28.20 -4.72
C LEU A 338 20.91 28.97 -3.51
N SER A 339 20.48 30.21 -3.28
CA SER A 339 20.90 31.03 -2.15
C SER A 339 20.62 30.31 -0.83
N LEU A 340 19.39 29.84 -0.64
CA LEU A 340 18.99 29.14 0.58
C LEU A 340 19.86 27.89 0.81
N ARG A 341 20.13 27.10 -0.25
CA ARG A 341 20.98 25.92 -0.08
C ARG A 341 22.40 26.28 0.26
N CYS A 342 22.95 27.33 -0.35
CA CYS A 342 24.26 27.85 -0.01
C CYS A 342 24.32 28.35 1.45
N GLU A 343 23.28 29.05 1.93
CA GLU A 343 23.15 29.47 3.32
C GLU A 343 23.14 28.29 4.30
N GLN A 344 22.42 27.21 3.98
CA GLN A 344 22.42 25.95 4.75
C GLN A 344 23.82 25.30 4.78
N LEU A 345 24.62 25.50 3.74
CA LEU A 345 26.00 25.02 3.65
C LEU A 345 27.00 25.99 4.31
N GLY A 346 26.52 27.11 4.91
CA GLY A 346 27.33 28.08 5.62
C GLY A 346 27.91 29.19 4.75
N TYR A 347 27.35 29.42 3.55
CA TYR A 347 27.79 30.48 2.63
C TYR A 347 26.69 31.51 2.42
N GLN A 348 27.03 32.78 2.62
CA GLN A 348 26.20 33.93 2.26
C GLN A 348 26.84 34.70 1.14
N PHE A 349 26.02 35.21 0.21
CA PHE A 349 26.47 35.93 -0.98
C PHE A 349 25.81 37.29 -1.09
N GLU A 350 26.58 38.28 -1.51
CA GLU A 350 26.03 39.51 -2.06
C GLU A 350 25.35 39.22 -3.40
N ARG A 351 24.42 40.08 -3.81
CA ARG A 351 23.63 39.86 -5.03
C ARG A 351 24.47 39.59 -6.29
N ARG A 352 25.58 40.32 -6.45
CA ARG A 352 26.48 40.14 -7.60
C ARG A 352 27.22 38.80 -7.57
N GLU A 353 27.65 38.39 -6.40
CA GLU A 353 28.31 37.11 -6.16
C GLU A 353 27.37 35.96 -6.43
N LEU A 354 26.14 36.05 -5.90
CA LEU A 354 25.09 35.06 -6.17
C LEU A 354 24.77 34.95 -7.66
N ASP A 355 24.74 36.04 -8.40
CA ASP A 355 24.52 36.03 -9.86
C ASP A 355 25.66 35.34 -10.62
N GLU A 356 26.90 35.41 -10.14
CA GLU A 356 28.03 34.70 -10.72
C GLU A 356 27.96 33.20 -10.43
N VAL A 357 27.72 32.82 -9.16
CA VAL A 357 27.52 31.42 -8.74
C VAL A 357 26.33 30.82 -9.50
N TYR A 358 25.23 31.57 -9.65
CA TYR A 358 24.05 31.10 -10.36
C TYR A 358 24.30 30.85 -11.86
N ARG A 359 25.07 31.69 -12.54
CA ARG A 359 25.44 31.45 -13.95
C ARG A 359 26.22 30.15 -14.12
N LYS A 360 27.18 29.87 -13.24
CA LYS A 360 27.95 28.62 -13.26
C LYS A 360 27.08 27.42 -12.87
N PHE A 361 26.20 27.59 -11.88
CA PHE A 361 25.23 26.58 -11.47
C PHE A 361 24.33 26.15 -12.63
N VAL A 362 23.79 27.08 -13.43
CA VAL A 362 22.95 26.74 -14.58
C VAL A 362 23.72 25.91 -15.59
N VAL A 363 24.98 26.28 -15.90
CA VAL A 363 25.82 25.50 -16.82
C VAL A 363 26.08 24.08 -16.29
N LEU A 364 26.31 23.94 -15.00
CA LEU A 364 26.51 22.64 -14.35
C LEU A 364 25.22 21.80 -14.40
N ALA A 365 24.08 22.41 -14.08
CA ALA A 365 22.77 21.77 -14.06
C ALA A 365 22.24 21.37 -15.45
N ASP A 366 22.77 21.96 -16.52
CA ASP A 366 22.55 21.49 -17.90
C ASP A 366 23.33 20.20 -18.21
N GLN A 367 24.41 19.92 -17.48
CA GLN A 367 25.26 18.75 -17.71
C GLN A 367 24.93 17.57 -16.80
N ILE A 368 24.45 17.84 -15.56
CA ILE A 368 24.11 16.81 -14.57
C ILE A 368 22.66 16.94 -14.11
N LYS A 369 21.98 15.81 -13.96
CA LYS A 369 20.53 15.80 -13.59
C LYS A 369 20.25 16.26 -12.17
N ASN A 370 21.13 15.93 -11.22
CA ASN A 370 20.99 16.27 -9.81
C ASN A 370 22.24 17.02 -9.35
N VAL A 371 22.07 18.26 -8.92
CA VAL A 371 23.15 19.03 -8.32
C VAL A 371 23.17 18.78 -6.82
N GLU A 372 24.18 18.05 -6.34
CA GLU A 372 24.37 17.73 -4.93
C GLU A 372 25.28 18.75 -4.23
N ASP A 373 25.33 18.72 -2.90
CA ASP A 373 26.11 19.67 -2.11
C ASP A 373 27.58 19.73 -2.45
N HIS A 374 28.20 18.59 -2.75
CA HIS A 374 29.61 18.56 -3.13
C HIS A 374 29.89 19.31 -4.44
N HIS A 375 28.94 19.26 -5.39
CA HIS A 375 29.02 20.04 -6.63
C HIS A 375 28.93 21.54 -6.35
N LEU A 376 28.03 21.94 -5.46
CA LEU A 376 27.90 23.35 -5.06
C LEU A 376 29.15 23.85 -4.35
N LEU A 377 29.70 23.07 -3.43
CA LEU A 377 30.93 23.42 -2.72
C LEU A 377 32.13 23.57 -3.66
N GLN A 378 32.22 22.70 -4.68
CA GLN A 378 33.25 22.83 -5.71
C GLN A 378 33.04 24.12 -6.51
N LEU A 379 31.84 24.38 -6.98
CA LEU A 379 31.49 25.54 -7.78
C LEU A 379 31.74 26.87 -7.03
N ILE A 380 31.42 26.91 -5.71
CA ILE A 380 31.72 28.05 -4.83
C ILE A 380 33.22 28.29 -4.74
N ARG A 381 34.05 27.23 -4.55
CA ARG A 381 35.52 27.32 -4.50
C ARG A 381 36.10 27.85 -5.80
N GLU A 382 35.59 27.38 -6.94
CA GLU A 382 36.05 27.78 -8.28
C GLU A 382 35.64 29.24 -8.64
N THR A 383 34.63 29.77 -7.97
CA THR A 383 34.18 31.15 -8.21
C THR A 383 35.07 32.18 -7.51
N ARG A 384 35.99 31.76 -6.64
CA ARG A 384 36.92 32.59 -5.86
C ARG A 384 36.19 33.68 -5.02
N VAL A 385 34.96 33.40 -4.63
CA VAL A 385 34.20 34.30 -3.80
C VAL A 385 34.74 34.23 -2.36
N GLN A 386 35.36 35.32 -1.90
CA GLN A 386 35.77 35.46 -0.50
C GLN A 386 34.53 35.77 0.33
N THR A 387 33.79 34.77 0.73
CA THR A 387 32.65 34.93 1.61
C THR A 387 33.08 34.59 3.05
N PRO A 388 32.72 35.41 4.05
CA PRO A 388 32.95 35.05 5.42
C PRO A 388 32.16 33.78 5.76
N ARG A 389 32.86 32.74 6.27
CA ARG A 389 32.16 31.60 6.89
C ARG A 389 31.50 32.15 8.15
N ILE A 390 30.20 32.05 8.23
CA ILE A 390 29.52 32.24 9.52
C ILE A 390 29.99 31.07 10.40
N PRO A 391 30.58 31.34 11.59
CA PRO A 391 30.84 30.27 12.54
C PRO A 391 29.48 29.61 12.81
N LEU A 392 29.36 28.30 12.57
CA LEU A 392 28.25 27.54 13.10
C LEU A 392 28.18 27.86 14.57
N ALA A 393 27.18 28.67 15.01
CA ALA A 393 26.89 28.85 16.40
C ALA A 393 26.77 27.42 16.96
N HIS A 394 27.62 27.12 17.96
CA HIS A 394 27.55 25.85 18.67
C HIS A 394 26.11 25.66 19.11
N VAL A 395 25.40 24.78 18.44
CA VAL A 395 24.23 24.16 19.01
C VAL A 395 24.80 23.29 20.11
N GLU A 396 24.81 23.81 21.32
CA GLU A 396 25.06 23.02 22.52
C GLU A 396 23.97 21.93 22.54
N ILE A 397 24.34 20.76 22.03
CA ILE A 397 23.59 19.54 22.32
C ILE A 397 23.82 19.29 23.79
N SER A 398 22.84 19.68 24.61
CA SER A 398 22.80 19.35 26.02
C SER A 398 23.02 17.85 26.20
N PRO A 399 24.04 17.41 26.97
CA PRO A 399 24.28 16.00 27.22
C PRO A 399 23.34 15.52 28.34
N ALA A 400 22.08 15.35 28.04
CA ALA A 400 21.14 14.70 28.96
C ALA A 400 20.60 13.43 28.28
N VAL A 401 20.98 12.32 28.91
CA VAL A 401 20.52 10.93 28.67
C VAL A 401 21.46 10.06 27.82
N ILE A 402 22.69 9.83 28.32
CA ILE A 402 23.32 8.52 28.22
C ILE A 402 23.48 7.99 29.64
N ALA A 403 22.55 7.18 30.08
CA ALA A 403 22.75 6.33 31.23
C ALA A 403 22.03 4.99 31.00
N THR A 404 22.86 3.95 31.09
CA THR A 404 22.57 2.52 31.31
C THR A 404 22.03 1.76 30.07
N GLY A 405 22.69 0.79 29.56
CA GLY A 405 23.52 -0.26 30.04
C GLY A 405 23.72 -1.37 29.03
N THR A 406 24.78 -2.06 29.23
CA THR A 406 25.16 -3.40 28.78
C THR A 406 25.63 -3.57 27.33
N GLY A 407 26.93 -3.84 27.27
CA GLY A 407 27.74 -4.09 26.09
C GLY A 407 27.43 -5.41 25.38
N TYR A 408 27.69 -5.37 24.08
CA TYR A 408 28.17 -6.53 23.34
C TYR A 408 29.36 -6.10 22.48
N ALA A 409 30.45 -6.86 22.66
CA ALA A 409 31.71 -6.68 21.97
C ALA A 409 31.58 -7.05 20.50
N VAL A 410 32.17 -6.23 19.62
CA VAL A 410 32.38 -6.50 18.21
C VAL A 410 33.71 -7.28 18.07
N PRO A 411 33.73 -8.46 17.43
CA PRO A 411 35.00 -9.11 17.05
C PRO A 411 35.56 -8.47 15.75
N ALA A 412 36.86 -8.28 15.76
CA ALA A 412 37.64 -7.75 14.67
C ALA A 412 37.77 -8.73 13.48
N ALA A 413 37.89 -8.14 12.29
CA ALA A 413 38.59 -8.57 11.10
C ALA A 413 38.47 -10.04 10.63
N VAL A 414 37.81 -10.22 9.47
CA VAL A 414 38.06 -11.37 8.60
C VAL A 414 38.54 -10.84 7.25
N GLU A 415 39.72 -11.34 6.88
CA GLU A 415 40.46 -11.04 5.65
C GLU A 415 39.67 -11.47 4.40
N ARG A 416 39.82 -10.65 3.36
CA ARG A 416 39.27 -10.94 2.02
C ARG A 416 40.23 -11.91 1.28
N HIS A 417 39.68 -13.06 0.91
CA HIS A 417 40.27 -13.88 -0.17
C HIS A 417 39.44 -13.77 -1.45
N PRO A 418 40.05 -13.65 -2.63
CA PRO A 418 39.33 -13.62 -3.89
C PRO A 418 38.91 -15.01 -4.32
N LEU A 419 37.61 -15.18 -4.65
CA LEU A 419 37.11 -16.40 -5.29
C LEU A 419 37.20 -16.24 -6.82
N GLU A 420 38.04 -17.05 -7.42
CA GLU A 420 38.08 -17.31 -8.86
C GLU A 420 36.80 -18.07 -9.27
N ILE A 421 36.07 -17.52 -10.25
CA ILE A 421 34.95 -18.21 -10.88
C ILE A 421 35.43 -18.95 -12.09
N THR A 422 35.48 -20.26 -12.03
CA THR A 422 35.73 -21.14 -13.17
C THR A 422 34.41 -21.48 -13.84
N LEU A 423 34.21 -21.03 -15.07
CA LEU A 423 33.11 -21.42 -15.94
C LEU A 423 33.32 -22.85 -16.43
N HIS A 424 32.45 -23.75 -16.09
CA HIS A 424 32.31 -25.06 -16.76
C HIS A 424 31.01 -25.05 -17.58
N SER A 425 31.21 -25.16 -18.90
CA SER A 425 30.20 -25.52 -19.85
C SER A 425 29.94 -27.03 -19.78
N ALA A 426 28.67 -27.43 -19.67
CA ALA A 426 28.25 -28.79 -19.96
C ALA A 426 26.93 -28.77 -20.73
N HIS A 427 26.97 -29.48 -21.85
CA HIS A 427 25.90 -29.74 -22.80
C HIS A 427 24.83 -30.70 -22.27
N ASP A 428 23.65 -30.54 -22.83
CA ASP A 428 22.57 -31.50 -23.15
C ASP A 428 22.25 -32.64 -22.17
N HIS A 429 20.99 -32.65 -21.71
CA HIS A 429 20.15 -33.86 -21.83
C HIS A 429 18.65 -33.54 -21.75
N HIS A 430 17.98 -34.06 -22.74
CA HIS A 430 16.58 -34.43 -22.98
C HIS A 430 15.48 -34.23 -21.93
N ALA A 431 14.39 -33.74 -22.50
CA ALA A 431 13.01 -33.67 -22.03
C ALA A 431 12.49 -34.95 -21.36
N GLU A 432 11.79 -34.77 -20.26
CA GLU A 432 10.57 -35.55 -19.96
C GLU A 432 9.52 -34.59 -19.38
N GLN A 433 8.38 -34.57 -20.05
CA GLN A 433 7.16 -33.91 -19.64
C GLN A 433 6.58 -34.65 -18.43
N GLU A 434 6.40 -33.98 -17.31
CA GLU A 434 5.39 -34.36 -16.34
C GLU A 434 4.39 -33.22 -16.19
N ASP A 435 3.18 -33.52 -16.66
CA ASP A 435 1.96 -32.76 -16.49
C ASP A 435 1.64 -32.64 -14.98
N TYR A 436 1.82 -31.45 -14.39
CA TYR A 436 1.17 -31.12 -13.15
C TYR A 436 -0.14 -30.37 -13.42
N LEU A 437 -1.19 -31.12 -13.40
CA LEU A 437 -2.59 -30.71 -13.35
C LEU A 437 -2.83 -29.71 -12.21
N TRP A 438 -3.08 -28.49 -12.56
CA TRP A 438 -3.79 -27.53 -11.71
C TRP A 438 -5.27 -27.88 -11.73
N GLY A 439 -5.68 -28.80 -10.88
CA GLY A 439 -7.08 -29.08 -10.60
C GLY A 439 -7.72 -27.91 -9.86
N VAL A 440 -8.80 -27.44 -10.40
CA VAL A 440 -9.73 -26.39 -9.95
C VAL A 440 -10.21 -26.62 -8.52
#